data_667c8aee18f35f9ac62a5649a3cf57e2
#
_entry.id   667c8aee18f35f9ac62a5649a3cf57e2
#
_cell.length_a   1.000
_cell.length_b   1.000
_cell.length_c   1.000
_cell.angle_alpha   90.00
_cell.angle_beta   90.00
_cell.angle_gamma   90.00
#
_symmetry.space_group_name_H-M   'P 1'
#
loop_
_entity.id
_entity.type
_entity.pdbx_description
1 polymer ?
#
loop_
_entity_poly.entity_id
_entity_poly.type
_entity_poly.pdbx_seq_one_letter_code
_entity_poly.pdbx_strand_id
1 'polypeptide(L)'
;MTGKDFDRQLAKLSACVADVAQVENSRVSGLNVFQYAAVCEHLFEQRLADLTGREPISTFYADLSIAEFFGLDGVLDTCKNVCRHWRDSVEMFSEFVLCVNWKAWEHAGRNNDNWAQAYSQLYYAIDELISQYYADDEEKADFYFQYMD
;
A
#
# COMPACT_ATOMS: atom_id res chain seq x y z
N MET A 1 2.31 21.65 -4.70
CA MET A 1 1.74 21.13 -3.42
C MET A 1 2.83 21.15 -2.35
N THR A 2 2.53 21.70 -1.19
CA THR A 2 3.44 21.70 -0.04
C THR A 2 3.28 20.43 0.79
N GLY A 3 4.22 20.19 1.72
CA GLY A 3 4.08 19.09 2.68
C GLY A 3 2.83 19.22 3.55
N LYS A 4 2.42 20.44 3.88
CA LYS A 4 1.19 20.70 4.63
C LYS A 4 -0.06 20.36 3.82
N ASP A 5 -0.05 20.66 2.52
CA ASP A 5 -1.15 20.31 1.62
C ASP A 5 -1.25 18.79 1.50
N PHE A 6 -0.12 18.12 1.37
CA PHE A 6 -0.06 16.65 1.33
C PHE A 6 -0.66 16.05 2.60
N ASP A 7 -0.23 16.51 3.77
CA ASP A 7 -0.73 16.02 5.06
C ASP A 7 -2.23 16.26 5.23
N ARG A 8 -2.72 17.41 4.75
CA ARG A 8 -4.16 17.73 4.79
C ARG A 8 -4.97 16.77 3.92
N GLN A 9 -4.49 16.48 2.71
CA GLN A 9 -5.16 15.53 1.83
C GLN A 9 -5.07 14.11 2.38
N LEU A 10 -3.92 13.75 2.96
CA LEU A 10 -3.71 12.44 3.57
C LEU A 10 -4.69 12.18 4.73
N ALA A 11 -5.02 13.21 5.51
CA ALA A 11 -5.99 13.08 6.60
C ALA A 11 -7.38 12.67 6.11
N LYS A 12 -7.68 12.88 4.82
CA LYS A 12 -8.95 12.50 4.20
C LYS A 12 -8.93 11.09 3.57
N LEU A 13 -7.84 10.37 3.73
CA LEU A 13 -7.67 9.05 3.09
C LEU A 13 -8.80 8.09 3.45
N SER A 14 -9.31 8.15 4.68
CA SER A 14 -10.41 7.28 5.13
C SER A 14 -11.67 7.44 4.27
N ALA A 15 -11.90 8.63 3.69
CA ALA A 15 -13.08 8.88 2.87
C ALA A 15 -13.09 8.07 1.58
N CYS A 16 -11.92 7.69 1.05
CA CYS A 16 -11.84 6.93 -0.20
C CYS A 16 -12.36 5.50 -0.05
N VAL A 17 -12.43 4.97 1.17
CA VAL A 17 -12.92 3.61 1.46
C VAL A 17 -14.26 3.63 2.19
N ALA A 18 -14.92 4.79 2.32
CA ALA A 18 -16.16 4.91 3.09
C ALA A 18 -17.30 4.03 2.54
N ASP A 19 -17.31 3.80 1.22
CA ASP A 19 -18.34 3.00 0.55
C ASP A 19 -17.97 1.51 0.47
N VAL A 20 -16.81 1.12 0.99
CA VAL A 20 -16.42 -0.29 1.01
C VAL A 20 -17.23 -0.99 2.10
N ALA A 21 -17.79 -2.16 1.78
CA ALA A 21 -18.45 -2.98 2.77
C ALA A 21 -17.47 -3.36 3.89
N GLN A 22 -17.99 -3.58 5.09
CA GLN A 22 -17.16 -3.90 6.25
C GLN A 22 -16.22 -5.06 5.95
N VAL A 23 -14.91 -4.84 6.15
CA VAL A 23 -13.90 -5.87 6.01
C VAL A 23 -13.70 -6.57 7.36
N GLU A 24 -13.50 -7.89 7.30
CA GLU A 24 -13.14 -8.67 8.48
C GLU A 24 -11.61 -8.70 8.63
N ASN A 25 -11.14 -8.81 9.88
CA ASN A 25 -9.72 -8.96 10.13
C ASN A 25 -9.21 -10.22 9.44
N SER A 26 -8.05 -10.12 8.81
CA SER A 26 -7.41 -11.26 8.16
C SER A 26 -7.06 -12.32 9.20
N ARG A 27 -7.51 -13.56 8.94
CA ARG A 27 -7.20 -14.71 9.80
C ARG A 27 -6.96 -15.92 8.93
N VAL A 28 -5.88 -16.62 9.23
CA VAL A 28 -5.57 -17.89 8.58
C VAL A 28 -5.41 -18.93 9.68
N SER A 29 -6.15 -20.03 9.56
CA SER A 29 -6.15 -21.08 10.58
C SER A 29 -4.72 -21.60 10.83
N GLY A 30 -4.33 -21.68 12.10
CA GLY A 30 -3.03 -22.19 12.49
C GLY A 30 -1.88 -21.21 12.39
N LEU A 31 -2.09 -19.98 11.87
CA LEU A 31 -1.06 -18.95 11.79
C LEU A 31 -1.33 -17.79 12.74
N ASN A 32 -0.29 -17.32 13.41
CA ASN A 32 -0.35 -16.05 14.12
C ASN A 32 -0.03 -14.89 13.15
N VAL A 33 -0.14 -13.65 13.64
CA VAL A 33 0.03 -12.45 12.81
C VAL A 33 1.40 -12.40 12.13
N PHE A 34 2.47 -12.80 12.83
CA PHE A 34 3.82 -12.74 12.29
C PHE A 34 4.06 -13.84 11.24
N GLN A 35 3.52 -15.03 11.47
CA GLN A 35 3.59 -16.12 10.50
C GLN A 35 2.80 -15.77 9.24
N TYR A 36 1.62 -15.19 9.38
CA TYR A 36 0.82 -14.74 8.23
C TYR A 36 1.57 -13.67 7.42
N ALA A 37 2.13 -12.67 8.10
CA ALA A 37 2.89 -11.61 7.44
C ALA A 37 4.11 -12.17 6.70
N ALA A 38 4.83 -13.13 7.30
CA ALA A 38 5.99 -13.76 6.67
C ALA A 38 5.61 -14.52 5.40
N VAL A 39 4.49 -15.26 5.42
CA VAL A 39 4.00 -15.98 4.25
C VAL A 39 3.64 -15.00 3.13
N CYS A 40 2.90 -13.94 3.45
CA CYS A 40 2.50 -12.93 2.46
C CYS A 40 3.72 -12.24 1.84
N GLU A 41 4.70 -11.85 2.66
CA GLU A 41 5.93 -11.22 2.18
C GLU A 41 6.71 -12.14 1.26
N HIS A 42 6.84 -13.41 1.65
CA HIS A 42 7.57 -14.39 0.84
C HIS A 42 6.92 -14.59 -0.54
N LEU A 43 5.61 -14.71 -0.59
CA LEU A 43 4.87 -14.85 -1.84
C LEU A 43 5.00 -13.60 -2.72
N PHE A 44 4.96 -12.43 -2.09
CA PHE A 44 5.15 -11.17 -2.80
C PHE A 44 6.56 -11.08 -3.41
N GLU A 45 7.60 -11.40 -2.63
CA GLU A 45 8.99 -11.38 -3.11
C GLU A 45 9.19 -12.32 -4.29
N GLN A 46 8.69 -13.56 -4.20
CA GLN A 46 8.79 -14.52 -5.29
C GLN A 46 8.12 -14.01 -6.55
N ARG A 47 6.90 -13.47 -6.42
CA ARG A 47 6.13 -12.99 -7.56
C ARG A 47 6.75 -11.76 -8.18
N LEU A 48 7.27 -10.85 -7.37
CA LEU A 48 7.96 -9.66 -7.84
C LEU A 48 9.21 -10.04 -8.65
N ALA A 49 10.01 -10.99 -8.13
CA ALA A 49 11.20 -11.47 -8.82
C ALA A 49 10.84 -12.14 -10.16
N ASP A 50 9.79 -12.97 -10.17
CA ASP A 50 9.36 -13.68 -11.38
C ASP A 50 8.87 -12.73 -12.48
N LEU A 51 8.15 -11.65 -12.09
CA LEU A 51 7.54 -10.75 -13.05
C LEU A 51 8.44 -9.58 -13.47
N THR A 52 9.30 -9.10 -12.59
CA THR A 52 10.06 -7.87 -12.82
C THR A 52 11.57 -8.02 -12.67
N GLY A 53 12.04 -9.11 -12.06
CA GLY A 53 13.45 -9.30 -11.72
C GLY A 53 13.94 -8.41 -10.57
N ARG A 54 13.03 -7.68 -9.89
CA ARG A 54 13.38 -6.79 -8.78
C ARG A 54 13.18 -7.49 -7.45
N GLU A 55 13.96 -7.08 -6.46
CA GLU A 55 13.76 -7.44 -5.06
C GLU A 55 13.20 -6.24 -4.30
N PRO A 56 12.27 -6.45 -3.34
CA PRO A 56 11.77 -5.35 -2.51
C PRO A 56 12.90 -4.76 -1.65
N ILE A 57 12.87 -3.43 -1.48
CA ILE A 57 13.86 -2.70 -0.68
C ILE A 57 13.38 -2.48 0.75
N SER A 58 12.17 -2.89 1.08
CA SER A 58 11.55 -2.64 2.39
C SER A 58 10.63 -3.77 2.79
N THR A 59 10.13 -3.70 4.04
CA THR A 59 9.17 -4.66 4.59
C THR A 59 7.73 -4.15 4.56
N PHE A 60 7.40 -3.18 3.71
CA PHE A 60 6.06 -2.59 3.64
C PHE A 60 4.96 -3.61 3.42
N TYR A 61 5.22 -4.63 2.63
CA TYR A 61 4.23 -5.68 2.38
C TYR A 61 3.88 -6.44 3.66
N ALA A 62 4.89 -6.80 4.46
CA ALA A 62 4.70 -7.43 5.76
C ALA A 62 3.99 -6.48 6.73
N ASP A 63 4.35 -5.20 6.73
CA ASP A 63 3.72 -4.20 7.60
C ASP A 63 2.22 -4.09 7.31
N LEU A 64 1.82 -4.07 6.05
CA LEU A 64 0.41 -4.05 5.65
C LEU A 64 -0.30 -5.34 6.08
N SER A 65 0.35 -6.49 5.93
CA SER A 65 -0.21 -7.78 6.33
C SER A 65 -0.45 -7.84 7.84
N ILE A 66 0.47 -7.31 8.64
CA ILE A 66 0.31 -7.18 10.10
C ILE A 66 -0.87 -6.25 10.41
N ALA A 67 -0.94 -5.11 9.74
CA ALA A 67 -1.98 -4.11 9.96
C ALA A 67 -3.39 -4.67 9.71
N GLU A 68 -3.55 -5.62 8.78
CA GLU A 68 -4.83 -6.25 8.47
C GLU A 68 -5.46 -6.95 9.67
N PHE A 69 -4.64 -7.43 10.62
CA PHE A 69 -5.15 -8.05 11.85
C PHE A 69 -5.87 -7.05 12.75
N PHE A 70 -5.64 -5.78 12.57
CA PHE A 70 -6.32 -4.69 13.29
C PHE A 70 -7.44 -4.06 12.46
N GLY A 71 -7.82 -4.71 11.35
CA GLY A 71 -8.90 -4.28 10.48
C GLY A 71 -8.51 -3.13 9.56
N LEU A 72 -9.50 -2.54 8.92
CA LEU A 72 -9.31 -1.47 7.95
C LEU A 72 -8.66 -0.23 8.60
N ASP A 73 -9.03 0.10 9.84
CA ASP A 73 -8.44 1.24 10.55
C ASP A 73 -6.93 1.05 10.76
N GLY A 74 -6.49 -0.17 11.05
CA GLY A 74 -5.06 -0.48 11.16
C GLY A 74 -4.32 -0.26 9.86
N VAL A 75 -4.89 -0.68 8.73
CA VAL A 75 -4.31 -0.47 7.41
C VAL A 75 -4.29 1.02 7.06
N LEU A 76 -5.36 1.75 7.34
CA LEU A 76 -5.43 3.20 7.11
C LEU A 76 -4.36 3.95 7.91
N ASP A 77 -4.19 3.61 9.18
CA ASP A 77 -3.17 4.23 10.02
C ASP A 77 -1.75 3.95 9.49
N THR A 78 -1.49 2.71 9.09
CA THR A 78 -0.21 2.34 8.48
C THR A 78 0.04 3.12 7.20
N CYS A 79 -0.94 3.21 6.32
CA CYS A 79 -0.82 3.99 5.07
C CYS A 79 -0.51 5.46 5.36
N LYS A 80 -1.23 6.08 6.29
CA LYS A 80 -0.99 7.48 6.65
C LYS A 80 0.41 7.69 7.21
N ASN A 81 0.86 6.81 8.10
CA ASN A 81 2.18 6.94 8.71
C ASN A 81 3.30 6.76 7.70
N VAL A 82 3.22 5.75 6.83
CA VAL A 82 4.21 5.51 5.79
C VAL A 82 4.24 6.67 4.79
N CYS A 83 3.10 7.12 4.31
CA CYS A 83 3.02 8.23 3.36
C CYS A 83 3.64 9.50 3.94
N ARG A 84 3.31 9.83 5.19
CA ARG A 84 3.85 11.04 5.84
C ARG A 84 5.35 10.95 6.04
N HIS A 85 5.85 9.79 6.41
CA HIS A 85 7.27 9.59 6.69
C HIS A 85 8.13 9.56 5.43
N TRP A 86 7.63 8.91 4.36
CA TRP A 86 8.43 8.59 3.17
C TRP A 86 8.11 9.42 1.93
N ARG A 87 7.19 10.39 2.01
CA ARG A 87 6.80 11.19 0.83
C ARG A 87 7.96 11.85 0.08
N ASP A 88 9.03 12.19 0.79
CA ASP A 88 10.19 12.85 0.19
C ASP A 88 11.24 11.87 -0.36
N SER A 89 11.08 10.58 -0.10
CA SER A 89 11.90 9.53 -0.70
C SER A 89 11.12 8.82 -1.79
N VAL A 90 11.39 9.17 -3.05
CA VAL A 90 10.67 8.61 -4.19
C VAL A 90 10.85 7.09 -4.29
N GLU A 91 12.03 6.57 -3.94
CA GLU A 91 12.29 5.12 -3.97
C GLU A 91 11.43 4.38 -2.97
N MET A 92 11.43 4.82 -1.72
CA MET A 92 10.64 4.18 -0.65
C MET A 92 9.14 4.34 -0.89
N PHE A 93 8.72 5.52 -1.32
CA PHE A 93 7.31 5.76 -1.57
C PHE A 93 6.78 4.93 -2.73
N SER A 94 7.55 4.82 -3.81
CA SER A 94 7.18 3.99 -4.97
C SER A 94 7.06 2.53 -4.58
N GLU A 95 7.96 2.03 -3.75
CA GLU A 95 7.90 0.68 -3.20
C GLU A 95 6.61 0.46 -2.40
N PHE A 96 6.26 1.43 -1.57
CA PHE A 96 5.03 1.34 -0.77
C PHE A 96 3.78 1.29 -1.65
N VAL A 97 3.68 2.16 -2.65
CA VAL A 97 2.54 2.19 -3.55
C VAL A 97 2.41 0.87 -4.31
N LEU A 98 3.53 0.31 -4.74
CA LEU A 98 3.55 -1.01 -5.37
C LEU A 98 2.99 -2.08 -4.42
N CYS A 99 3.39 -2.06 -3.15
CA CYS A 99 2.90 -3.01 -2.15
C CYS A 99 1.39 -2.89 -1.95
N VAL A 100 0.85 -1.67 -1.90
CA VAL A 100 -0.60 -1.45 -1.77
C VAL A 100 -1.34 -2.05 -2.96
N ASN A 101 -0.84 -1.83 -4.18
CA ASN A 101 -1.44 -2.37 -5.38
C ASN A 101 -1.44 -3.91 -5.38
N TRP A 102 -0.33 -4.52 -4.98
CA TRP A 102 -0.21 -5.97 -4.95
C TRP A 102 -1.06 -6.59 -3.84
N LYS A 103 -1.29 -5.87 -2.75
CA LYS A 103 -2.25 -6.30 -1.72
C LYS A 103 -3.67 -6.42 -2.28
N ALA A 104 -4.07 -5.50 -3.16
CA ALA A 104 -5.36 -5.60 -3.83
C ALA A 104 -5.46 -6.90 -4.65
N TRP A 105 -4.41 -7.24 -5.39
CA TRP A 105 -4.36 -8.46 -6.20
C TRP A 105 -4.32 -9.72 -5.34
N GLU A 106 -3.56 -9.71 -4.24
CA GLU A 106 -3.51 -10.84 -3.31
C GLU A 106 -4.90 -11.18 -2.79
N HIS A 107 -5.63 -10.18 -2.30
CA HIS A 107 -6.96 -10.40 -1.75
C HIS A 107 -7.98 -10.78 -2.84
N ALA A 108 -7.89 -10.22 -4.03
CA ALA A 108 -8.73 -10.61 -5.15
C ALA A 108 -8.51 -12.09 -5.50
N GLY A 109 -7.27 -12.55 -5.51
CA GLY A 109 -6.92 -13.96 -5.77
C GLY A 109 -7.41 -14.92 -4.69
N ARG A 110 -7.67 -14.41 -3.48
CA ARG A 110 -8.19 -15.19 -2.34
C ARG A 110 -9.70 -15.01 -2.12
N ASN A 111 -10.38 -14.33 -3.05
CA ASN A 111 -11.81 -14.01 -2.96
C ASN A 111 -12.19 -13.15 -1.75
N ASN A 112 -11.25 -12.33 -1.26
CA ASN A 112 -11.50 -11.35 -0.21
C ASN A 112 -11.88 -10.01 -0.87
N ASP A 113 -13.06 -9.95 -1.47
CA ASP A 113 -13.45 -8.85 -2.35
C ASP A 113 -13.49 -7.50 -1.66
N ASN A 114 -13.92 -7.44 -0.39
CA ASN A 114 -13.96 -6.19 0.37
C ASN A 114 -12.54 -5.65 0.63
N TRP A 115 -11.61 -6.53 0.99
CA TRP A 115 -10.21 -6.15 1.15
C TRP A 115 -9.59 -5.73 -0.18
N ALA A 116 -9.86 -6.47 -1.25
CA ALA A 116 -9.36 -6.12 -2.59
C ALA A 116 -9.86 -4.75 -3.02
N GLN A 117 -11.15 -4.46 -2.78
CA GLN A 117 -11.74 -3.15 -3.10
C GLN A 117 -11.11 -2.03 -2.26
N ALA A 118 -10.92 -2.26 -0.95
CA ALA A 118 -10.30 -1.27 -0.06
C ALA A 118 -8.88 -0.93 -0.52
N TYR A 119 -8.05 -1.92 -0.77
CA TYR A 119 -6.68 -1.69 -1.24
C TYR A 119 -6.63 -1.02 -2.61
N SER A 120 -7.53 -1.40 -3.52
CA SER A 120 -7.62 -0.76 -4.84
C SER A 120 -7.94 0.73 -4.72
N GLN A 121 -8.89 1.08 -3.88
CA GLN A 121 -9.26 2.48 -3.65
C GLN A 121 -8.14 3.25 -2.95
N LEU A 122 -7.47 2.64 -1.97
CA LEU A 122 -6.30 3.22 -1.32
C LEU A 122 -5.17 3.47 -2.33
N TYR A 123 -4.92 2.50 -3.20
CA TYR A 123 -3.91 2.64 -4.25
C TYR A 123 -4.18 3.86 -5.13
N TYR A 124 -5.39 3.99 -5.65
CA TYR A 124 -5.74 5.11 -6.52
C TYR A 124 -5.65 6.46 -5.80
N ALA A 125 -6.10 6.52 -4.55
CA ALA A 125 -6.06 7.75 -3.77
C ALA A 125 -4.61 8.17 -3.46
N ILE A 126 -3.77 7.23 -3.08
CA ILE A 126 -2.35 7.49 -2.76
C ILE A 126 -1.58 7.85 -4.04
N ASP A 127 -1.83 7.12 -5.13
CA ASP A 127 -1.22 7.40 -6.43
C ASP A 127 -1.53 8.82 -6.90
N GLU A 128 -2.80 9.22 -6.84
CA GLU A 128 -3.22 10.57 -7.21
C GLU A 128 -2.53 11.63 -6.33
N LEU A 129 -2.52 11.40 -5.02
CA LEU A 129 -1.92 12.34 -4.08
C LEU A 129 -0.42 12.52 -4.30
N ILE A 130 0.31 11.42 -4.47
CA ILE A 130 1.77 11.52 -4.68
C ILE A 130 2.11 12.07 -6.05
N SER A 131 1.29 11.80 -7.06
CA SER A 131 1.48 12.36 -8.39
C SER A 131 1.38 13.89 -8.37
N GLN A 132 0.44 14.43 -7.59
CA GLN A 132 0.32 15.86 -7.37
C GLN A 132 1.51 16.41 -6.58
N TYR A 133 1.98 15.68 -5.57
CA TYR A 133 3.10 16.10 -4.75
C TYR A 133 4.41 16.16 -5.53
N TYR A 134 4.61 15.21 -6.47
CA TYR A 134 5.82 15.16 -7.30
C TYR A 134 5.70 15.96 -8.60
N ALA A 135 4.56 16.61 -8.87
CA ALA A 135 4.31 17.28 -10.15
C ALA A 135 5.35 18.36 -10.48
N ASP A 136 5.88 19.04 -9.46
CA ASP A 136 6.87 20.11 -9.61
C ASP A 136 8.32 19.61 -9.53
N ASP A 137 8.54 18.31 -9.36
CA ASP A 137 9.86 17.68 -9.30
C ASP A 137 9.95 16.63 -10.41
N GLU A 138 10.52 17.03 -11.54
CA GLU A 138 10.58 16.21 -12.74
C GLU A 138 11.30 14.87 -12.50
N GLU A 139 12.41 14.88 -11.76
CA GLU A 139 13.15 13.65 -11.48
C GLU A 139 12.34 12.65 -10.67
N LYS A 140 11.67 13.12 -9.62
CA LYS A 140 10.83 12.25 -8.79
C LYS A 140 9.61 11.76 -9.54
N ALA A 141 8.96 12.64 -10.32
CA ALA A 141 7.82 12.27 -11.13
C ALA A 141 8.18 11.19 -12.14
N ASP A 142 9.30 11.35 -12.85
CA ASP A 142 9.77 10.37 -13.83
C ASP A 142 10.14 9.05 -13.18
N PHE A 143 10.85 9.08 -12.05
CA PHE A 143 11.22 7.87 -11.32
C PHE A 143 9.96 7.09 -10.88
N TYR A 144 9.02 7.79 -10.26
CA TYR A 144 7.78 7.18 -9.78
C TYR A 144 7.00 6.57 -10.94
N PHE A 145 6.82 7.31 -12.02
CA PHE A 145 6.07 6.85 -13.18
C PHE A 145 6.69 5.58 -13.78
N GLN A 146 8.01 5.56 -13.95
CA GLN A 146 8.73 4.38 -14.49
C GLN A 146 8.69 3.19 -13.53
N TYR A 147 8.76 3.45 -12.23
CA TYR A 147 8.74 2.40 -11.22
C TYR A 147 7.39 1.67 -11.20
N MET A 148 6.30 2.41 -11.39
CA MET A 148 4.94 1.84 -11.35
C MET A 148 4.56 1.15 -12.66
N ASP A 149 5.26 1.40 -13.74
CA ASP A 149 5.10 0.65 -14.94
C ASP A 149 5.75 -0.74 -14.76
#